data_53b2cd40b0a8db05cd67440d1ebf7a76
#
_entry.id   53b2cd40b0a8db05cd67440d1ebf7a76
#
_cell.length_a   1.000
_cell.length_b   1.000
_cell.length_c   1.000
_cell.angle_alpha   90.00
_cell.angle_beta   90.00
_cell.angle_gamma   90.00
#
_symmetry.space_group_name_H-M   'P 1'
#
loop_
_entity.id
_entity.type
_entity.pdbx_description
1 polymer ?
#
loop_
_entity_poly.entity_id
_entity_poly.type
_entity_poly.pdbx_seq_one_letter_code
_entity_poly.pdbx_strand_id
1 'polypeptide(L)'
;MAGKYLIEPDSEFIKVINQEGGDSLKKCFQCATCSVVCPISPDNKPFPRKEMIAASWGLKDRLVTSHDIWLCHQCGDCSTLCPRGAKPGDVLAAIRAYAIREYATPKFFGELINDPKKLPVLFIIPTIIFIVLGLVTGLLNFKPGGDEIVHSHFFSTWLVDLIFIPLAGWVVAIFALGLKRFIGDIHENALSSGKTKKEKIDPAGFVQALVKIIPTILKHDKFTECTENRERSTSHMMVLYSFIGLFIVTNIFFVVLYVFGIHGPYSQLNPVKWLANIAGVALVIGSAMMIKDRISKTDQVSSYKDWYLLGLVFGLGVTGLTTEMTRLADAAFLSYTFYFIHLIFVFNLFAFLPFSKLAHLVYRTVALTYDEYSERDKKEPAV
;
A
#
# COMPACT_ATOMS: atom_id res chain seq x y z
N MET A 1 -26.74 15.39 32.89
CA MET A 1 -27.61 15.55 31.71
C MET A 1 -26.97 14.75 30.61
N ALA A 2 -27.58 13.64 30.16
CA ALA A 2 -27.09 12.90 29.00
C ALA A 2 -27.22 13.80 27.78
N GLY A 3 -26.10 14.21 27.21
CA GLY A 3 -26.09 14.99 25.97
C GLY A 3 -26.83 14.21 24.89
N LYS A 4 -27.72 14.89 24.16
CA LYS A 4 -28.39 14.34 22.99
C LYS A 4 -27.31 13.90 22.00
N TYR A 5 -27.13 12.60 21.82
CA TYR A 5 -26.24 12.07 20.79
C TYR A 5 -26.94 12.23 19.44
N LEU A 6 -26.62 13.28 18.71
CA LEU A 6 -27.11 13.49 17.36
C LEU A 6 -26.23 12.65 16.42
N ILE A 7 -26.84 11.69 15.75
CA ILE A 7 -26.20 10.94 14.67
C ILE A 7 -26.53 11.68 13.38
N GLU A 8 -25.50 12.22 12.71
CA GLU A 8 -25.63 12.85 11.40
C GLU A 8 -25.13 11.88 10.31
N PRO A 9 -26.04 11.27 9.54
CA PRO A 9 -25.67 10.39 8.43
C PRO A 9 -25.04 11.18 7.28
N ASP A 10 -23.86 10.76 6.83
CA ASP A 10 -23.21 11.29 5.64
C ASP A 10 -23.67 10.48 4.40
N SER A 11 -24.62 11.04 3.66
CA SER A 11 -25.18 10.40 2.46
C SER A 11 -24.19 10.37 1.29
N GLU A 12 -23.24 11.32 1.23
CA GLU A 12 -22.20 11.33 0.21
C GLU A 12 -21.17 10.21 0.46
N PHE A 13 -20.82 9.99 1.72
CA PHE A 13 -20.00 8.85 2.10
C PHE A 13 -20.62 7.52 1.64
N ILE A 14 -21.95 7.31 1.85
CA ILE A 14 -22.64 6.10 1.40
C ILE A 14 -22.54 5.93 -0.13
N LYS A 15 -22.73 7.01 -0.89
CA LYS A 15 -22.62 6.98 -2.35
C LYS A 15 -21.21 6.58 -2.79
N VAL A 16 -20.18 7.20 -2.19
CA VAL A 16 -18.78 6.89 -2.52
C VAL A 16 -18.46 5.44 -2.20
N ILE A 17 -18.86 4.94 -1.03
CA ILE A 17 -18.65 3.53 -0.67
C ILE A 17 -19.32 2.58 -1.67
N ASN A 18 -20.56 2.86 -2.09
CA ASN A 18 -21.26 2.05 -3.09
C ASN A 18 -20.55 2.05 -4.45
N GLN A 19 -20.01 3.18 -4.88
CA GLN A 19 -19.25 3.30 -6.15
C GLN A 19 -17.89 2.58 -6.10
N GLU A 20 -17.31 2.46 -4.92
CA GLU A 20 -15.99 1.86 -4.74
C GLU A 20 -16.03 0.36 -4.39
N GLY A 21 -17.18 -0.29 -4.57
CA GLY A 21 -17.35 -1.73 -4.38
C GLY A 21 -18.17 -2.13 -3.16
N GLY A 22 -18.75 -1.17 -2.45
CA GLY A 22 -19.68 -1.42 -1.35
C GLY A 22 -21.14 -1.53 -1.78
N ASP A 23 -21.42 -1.77 -3.05
CA ASP A 23 -22.77 -1.85 -3.64
C ASP A 23 -23.68 -2.91 -3.00
N SER A 24 -23.07 -3.92 -2.37
CA SER A 24 -23.77 -4.97 -1.63
C SER A 24 -24.28 -4.54 -0.25
N LEU A 25 -24.02 -3.31 0.18
CA LEU A 25 -24.34 -2.81 1.52
C LEU A 25 -25.82 -2.96 1.86
N LYS A 26 -26.72 -2.67 0.90
CA LYS A 26 -28.18 -2.81 1.06
C LYS A 26 -28.68 -4.26 1.21
N LYS A 27 -27.85 -5.26 0.90
CA LYS A 27 -28.22 -6.68 1.07
C LYS A 27 -28.05 -7.17 2.50
N CYS A 28 -27.40 -6.39 3.37
CA CYS A 28 -27.06 -6.79 4.73
C CYS A 28 -28.28 -6.76 5.65
N PHE A 29 -28.61 -7.90 6.27
CA PHE A 29 -29.70 -8.04 7.26
C PHE A 29 -29.20 -8.07 8.70
N GLN A 30 -27.95 -7.77 8.96
CA GLN A 30 -27.37 -7.69 10.31
C GLN A 30 -27.43 -9.01 11.13
N CYS A 31 -27.45 -10.16 10.46
CA CYS A 31 -27.56 -11.48 11.09
C CYS A 31 -26.32 -11.94 11.86
N ALA A 32 -25.22 -11.20 11.80
CA ALA A 32 -23.94 -11.47 12.44
C ALA A 32 -23.11 -12.66 11.88
N THR A 33 -23.60 -13.43 10.91
CA THR A 33 -22.86 -14.56 10.31
C THR A 33 -21.43 -14.14 9.94
N CYS A 34 -21.25 -12.98 9.32
CA CYS A 34 -19.93 -12.49 8.88
C CYS A 34 -18.94 -12.26 10.03
N SER A 35 -19.41 -11.94 11.24
CA SER A 35 -18.55 -11.79 12.43
C SER A 35 -18.20 -13.13 13.07
N VAL A 36 -19.13 -14.10 12.99
CA VAL A 36 -18.92 -15.45 13.55
C VAL A 36 -17.94 -16.27 12.70
N VAL A 37 -18.04 -16.16 11.37
CA VAL A 37 -17.21 -16.94 10.45
C VAL A 37 -15.82 -16.33 10.20
N CYS A 38 -15.59 -15.11 10.67
CA CYS A 38 -14.31 -14.44 10.47
C CYS A 38 -13.26 -14.93 11.47
N PRO A 39 -12.22 -15.69 11.04
CA PRO A 39 -11.24 -16.28 11.95
C PRO A 39 -10.34 -15.25 12.63
N ILE A 40 -10.23 -14.06 12.03
CA ILE A 40 -9.38 -12.96 12.53
C ILE A 40 -10.17 -11.90 13.30
N SER A 41 -11.48 -12.08 13.46
CA SER A 41 -12.31 -11.17 14.25
C SER A 41 -12.03 -11.37 15.73
N PRO A 42 -11.74 -10.31 16.50
CA PRO A 42 -11.53 -10.43 17.93
C PRO A 42 -12.81 -10.85 18.67
N ASP A 43 -12.65 -11.56 19.77
CA ASP A 43 -13.79 -12.00 20.61
C ASP A 43 -14.52 -10.81 21.25
N ASN A 44 -13.75 -9.82 21.71
CA ASN A 44 -14.31 -8.60 22.27
C ASN A 44 -14.64 -7.60 21.17
N LYS A 45 -15.93 -7.29 21.02
CA LYS A 45 -16.47 -6.33 20.02
C LYS A 45 -16.09 -6.70 18.58
N PRO A 46 -16.54 -7.87 18.12
CA PRO A 46 -16.17 -8.44 16.82
C PRO A 46 -16.61 -7.56 15.65
N PHE A 47 -15.87 -7.67 14.53
CA PHE A 47 -16.19 -7.11 13.22
C PHE A 47 -16.49 -8.26 12.22
N PRO A 48 -17.04 -8.05 11.02
CA PRO A 48 -17.37 -6.76 10.36
C PRO A 48 -18.85 -6.34 10.50
N ARG A 49 -19.69 -7.01 11.29
CA ARG A 49 -21.11 -6.68 11.39
C ARG A 49 -21.37 -5.21 11.77
N LYS A 50 -20.62 -4.69 12.75
CA LYS A 50 -20.81 -3.31 13.23
C LYS A 50 -20.42 -2.29 12.16
N GLU A 51 -19.39 -2.61 11.40
CA GLU A 51 -18.90 -1.79 10.30
C GLU A 51 -19.93 -1.76 9.15
N MET A 52 -20.59 -2.89 8.89
CA MET A 52 -21.67 -2.97 7.90
C MET A 52 -22.86 -2.09 8.27
N ILE A 53 -23.30 -2.12 9.55
CA ILE A 53 -24.42 -1.26 9.99
C ILE A 53 -24.01 0.21 10.01
N ALA A 54 -22.81 0.53 10.48
CA ALA A 54 -22.32 1.90 10.51
C ALA A 54 -22.17 2.48 9.08
N ALA A 55 -21.72 1.66 8.11
CA ALA A 55 -21.67 2.06 6.71
C ALA A 55 -23.06 2.27 6.11
N SER A 56 -24.04 1.41 6.45
CA SER A 56 -25.43 1.57 6.00
C SER A 56 -26.07 2.85 6.53
N TRP A 57 -25.65 3.31 7.70
CA TRP A 57 -26.14 4.54 8.34
C TRP A 57 -25.32 5.77 7.99
N GLY A 58 -24.28 5.64 7.16
CA GLY A 58 -23.42 6.77 6.79
C GLY A 58 -22.59 7.33 7.92
N LEU A 59 -22.22 6.52 8.91
CA LEU A 59 -21.43 6.95 10.07
C LEU A 59 -19.94 7.01 9.69
N LYS A 60 -19.60 7.97 8.84
CA LYS A 60 -18.27 8.15 8.27
C LYS A 60 -17.19 8.23 9.35
N ASP A 61 -17.35 9.12 10.32
CA ASP A 61 -16.31 9.38 11.31
C ASP A 61 -16.02 8.15 12.17
N ARG A 62 -17.08 7.40 12.54
CA ARG A 62 -16.94 6.15 13.27
C ARG A 62 -16.15 5.08 12.51
N LEU A 63 -16.29 5.04 11.18
CA LEU A 63 -15.65 4.03 10.33
C LEU A 63 -14.23 4.40 9.93
N VAL A 64 -14.02 5.64 9.51
CA VAL A 64 -12.70 6.12 9.05
C VAL A 64 -11.69 6.09 10.20
N THR A 65 -12.13 6.39 11.42
CA THR A 65 -11.31 6.37 12.63
C THR A 65 -11.22 5.00 13.31
N SER A 66 -11.82 3.95 12.74
CA SER A 66 -11.78 2.61 13.33
C SER A 66 -10.57 1.81 12.82
N HIS A 67 -9.78 1.24 13.74
CA HIS A 67 -8.72 0.30 13.37
C HIS A 67 -9.25 -1.03 12.83
N ASP A 68 -10.49 -1.45 13.17
CA ASP A 68 -11.09 -2.72 12.75
C ASP A 68 -11.14 -2.88 11.23
N ILE A 69 -11.39 -1.80 10.49
CA ILE A 69 -11.41 -1.86 9.02
C ILE A 69 -10.08 -2.33 8.43
N TRP A 70 -8.96 -2.11 9.14
CA TRP A 70 -7.62 -2.47 8.72
C TRP A 70 -7.21 -3.89 9.11
N LEU A 71 -7.87 -4.49 10.10
CA LEU A 71 -7.61 -5.88 10.51
C LEU A 71 -8.05 -6.88 9.42
N CYS A 72 -9.06 -6.54 8.63
CA CYS A 72 -9.61 -7.38 7.58
C CYS A 72 -8.58 -7.71 6.48
N HIS A 73 -8.37 -9.00 6.17
CA HIS A 73 -7.52 -9.51 5.10
C HIS A 73 -8.21 -9.59 3.74
N GLN A 74 -9.51 -9.28 3.68
CA GLN A 74 -10.33 -9.39 2.46
C GLN A 74 -10.22 -10.80 1.83
N CYS A 75 -10.22 -11.84 2.67
CA CYS A 75 -10.14 -13.23 2.23
C CYS A 75 -11.39 -13.71 1.47
N GLY A 76 -12.56 -13.15 1.80
CA GLY A 76 -13.82 -13.51 1.15
C GLY A 76 -14.75 -14.41 1.98
N ASP A 77 -14.27 -15.06 3.06
CA ASP A 77 -15.07 -16.01 3.87
C ASP A 77 -16.42 -15.44 4.30
N CYS A 78 -16.41 -14.20 4.80
CA CYS A 78 -17.65 -13.51 5.21
C CYS A 78 -18.60 -13.19 4.03
N SER A 79 -18.08 -13.10 2.81
CA SER A 79 -18.88 -12.85 1.61
C SER A 79 -19.49 -14.14 1.06
N THR A 80 -18.68 -15.21 1.01
CA THR A 80 -19.11 -16.55 0.54
C THR A 80 -20.19 -17.15 1.44
N LEU A 81 -20.02 -16.99 2.77
CA LEU A 81 -20.94 -17.54 3.77
C LEU A 81 -22.11 -16.60 4.10
N CYS A 82 -22.24 -15.45 3.43
CA CYS A 82 -23.34 -14.52 3.67
C CYS A 82 -24.65 -15.04 3.06
N PRO A 83 -25.71 -15.35 3.86
CA PRO A 83 -26.96 -15.89 3.34
C PRO A 83 -27.73 -14.91 2.45
N ARG A 84 -27.34 -13.62 2.46
CA ARG A 84 -27.99 -12.56 1.67
C ARG A 84 -27.14 -12.08 0.49
N GLY A 85 -25.95 -12.67 0.29
CA GLY A 85 -25.03 -12.25 -0.76
C GLY A 85 -24.47 -10.83 -0.56
N ALA A 86 -24.40 -10.34 0.68
CA ALA A 86 -23.63 -9.15 0.99
C ALA A 86 -22.15 -9.50 0.95
N LYS A 87 -21.29 -8.51 0.63
CA LYS A 87 -19.84 -8.65 0.51
C LYS A 87 -19.12 -7.77 1.54
N PRO A 88 -19.09 -8.14 2.84
CA PRO A 88 -18.51 -7.30 3.88
C PRO A 88 -17.03 -6.95 3.63
N GLY A 89 -16.25 -7.89 3.10
CA GLY A 89 -14.84 -7.66 2.76
C GLY A 89 -14.65 -6.53 1.75
N ASP A 90 -15.52 -6.42 0.74
CA ASP A 90 -15.46 -5.37 -0.27
C ASP A 90 -15.91 -4.02 0.30
N VAL A 91 -16.94 -4.01 1.15
CA VAL A 91 -17.36 -2.80 1.88
C VAL A 91 -16.21 -2.27 2.75
N LEU A 92 -15.52 -3.13 3.52
CA LEU A 92 -14.36 -2.72 4.31
C LEU A 92 -13.20 -2.23 3.44
N ALA A 93 -13.01 -2.82 2.25
CA ALA A 93 -12.00 -2.34 1.31
C ALA A 93 -12.31 -0.94 0.77
N ALA A 94 -13.58 -0.67 0.44
CA ALA A 94 -14.04 0.66 0.03
C ALA A 94 -13.85 1.70 1.14
N ILE A 95 -14.17 1.33 2.40
CA ILE A 95 -13.94 2.22 3.55
C ILE A 95 -12.45 2.51 3.77
N ARG A 96 -11.56 1.50 3.64
CA ARG A 96 -10.10 1.72 3.70
C ARG A 96 -9.61 2.66 2.60
N ALA A 97 -10.10 2.51 1.38
CA ALA A 97 -9.75 3.41 0.28
C ALA A 97 -10.21 4.85 0.56
N TYR A 98 -11.38 5.00 1.15
CA TYR A 98 -11.87 6.30 1.60
C TYR A 98 -11.00 6.87 2.72
N ALA A 99 -10.65 6.08 3.73
CA ALA A 99 -9.81 6.50 4.85
C ALA A 99 -8.41 6.98 4.39
N ILE A 100 -7.77 6.28 3.43
CA ILE A 100 -6.50 6.74 2.85
C ILE A 100 -6.64 8.16 2.31
N ARG A 101 -7.71 8.47 1.58
CA ARG A 101 -7.94 9.82 1.04
C ARG A 101 -8.18 10.88 2.12
N GLU A 102 -8.78 10.50 3.25
CA GLU A 102 -9.00 11.44 4.35
C GLU A 102 -7.69 11.78 5.08
N TYR A 103 -6.78 10.82 5.24
CA TYR A 103 -5.51 11.03 5.93
C TYR A 103 -4.39 11.54 5.04
N ALA A 104 -4.42 11.27 3.74
CA ALA A 104 -3.42 11.75 2.79
C ALA A 104 -3.70 13.21 2.37
N THR A 105 -2.76 14.09 2.63
CA THR A 105 -2.87 15.53 2.31
C THR A 105 -1.64 15.95 1.50
N PRO A 106 -1.81 16.72 0.40
CA PRO A 106 -3.04 17.34 -0.14
C PRO A 106 -3.93 16.34 -0.91
N LYS A 107 -5.26 16.49 -0.78
CA LYS A 107 -6.27 15.58 -1.39
C LYS A 107 -6.20 15.53 -2.92
N PHE A 108 -5.76 16.62 -3.56
CA PHE A 108 -5.60 16.73 -5.02
C PHE A 108 -4.81 15.56 -5.65
N PHE A 109 -3.74 15.11 -5.01
CA PHE A 109 -2.94 13.99 -5.52
C PHE A 109 -3.71 12.66 -5.48
N GLY A 110 -4.56 12.48 -4.47
CA GLY A 110 -5.46 11.33 -4.40
C GLY A 110 -6.50 11.35 -5.53
N GLU A 111 -7.04 12.52 -5.87
CA GLU A 111 -7.96 12.67 -6.99
C GLU A 111 -7.26 12.42 -8.34
N LEU A 112 -6.00 12.84 -8.46
CA LEU A 112 -5.22 12.66 -9.67
C LEU A 112 -5.05 11.18 -10.03
N ILE A 113 -4.71 10.32 -9.06
CA ILE A 113 -4.51 8.88 -9.29
C ILE A 113 -5.80 8.07 -9.36
N ASN A 114 -6.93 8.66 -8.97
CA ASN A 114 -8.22 7.97 -8.95
C ASN A 114 -9.05 8.19 -10.21
N ASP A 115 -8.63 9.10 -11.09
CA ASP A 115 -9.31 9.43 -12.33
C ASP A 115 -8.55 8.80 -13.52
N PRO A 116 -9.13 7.80 -14.23
CA PRO A 116 -8.47 7.17 -15.37
C PRO A 116 -8.14 8.14 -16.50
N LYS A 117 -8.88 9.25 -16.64
CA LYS A 117 -8.61 10.27 -17.66
C LYS A 117 -7.31 11.02 -17.40
N LYS A 118 -6.82 11.02 -16.17
CA LYS A 118 -5.58 11.69 -15.77
C LYS A 118 -4.36 10.77 -15.85
N LEU A 119 -4.52 9.50 -16.24
CA LEU A 119 -3.41 8.55 -16.37
C LEU A 119 -2.25 9.09 -17.24
N PRO A 120 -2.48 9.69 -18.43
CA PRO A 120 -1.38 10.25 -19.23
C PRO A 120 -0.59 11.33 -18.46
N VAL A 121 -1.26 12.14 -17.68
CA VAL A 121 -0.65 13.23 -16.90
C VAL A 121 0.35 12.68 -15.88
N LEU A 122 0.05 11.54 -15.25
CA LEU A 122 0.92 10.87 -14.28
C LEU A 122 2.26 10.45 -14.88
N PHE A 123 2.31 10.14 -16.18
CA PHE A 123 3.54 9.75 -16.87
C PHE A 123 4.22 10.93 -17.58
N ILE A 124 3.46 11.87 -18.10
CA ILE A 124 3.99 13.05 -18.83
C ILE A 124 4.70 14.01 -17.86
N ILE A 125 4.13 14.27 -16.69
CA ILE A 125 4.73 15.20 -15.72
C ILE A 125 6.14 14.78 -15.31
N PRO A 126 6.38 13.54 -14.79
CA PRO A 126 7.75 13.13 -14.45
C PRO A 126 8.68 13.12 -15.66
N THR A 127 8.19 12.73 -16.83
CA THR A 127 8.98 12.80 -18.07
C THR A 127 9.49 14.22 -18.33
N ILE A 128 8.62 15.21 -18.23
CA ILE A 128 8.99 16.62 -18.39
C ILE A 128 9.96 17.06 -17.28
N ILE A 129 9.73 16.66 -16.05
CA ILE A 129 10.62 17.01 -14.91
C ILE A 129 12.03 16.49 -15.18
N PHE A 130 12.20 15.20 -15.53
CA PHE A 130 13.51 14.60 -15.82
C PHE A 130 14.22 15.30 -16.97
N ILE A 131 13.52 15.55 -18.09
CA ILE A 131 14.11 16.16 -19.29
C ILE A 131 14.47 17.62 -18.99
N VAL A 132 13.56 18.42 -18.44
CA VAL A 132 13.80 19.85 -18.22
C VAL A 132 14.91 20.07 -17.19
N LEU A 133 14.84 19.38 -16.04
CA LEU A 133 15.90 19.49 -15.03
C LEU A 133 17.23 18.98 -15.57
N GLY A 134 17.23 17.88 -16.30
CA GLY A 134 18.44 17.32 -16.89
C GLY A 134 19.10 18.27 -17.90
N LEU A 135 18.31 18.95 -18.74
CA LEU A 135 18.80 19.94 -19.69
C LEU A 135 19.28 21.22 -19.01
N VAL A 136 18.51 21.77 -18.08
CA VAL A 136 18.84 23.02 -17.37
C VAL A 136 20.11 22.87 -16.52
N THR A 137 20.28 21.71 -15.88
CA THR A 137 21.46 21.42 -15.05
C THR A 137 22.66 20.87 -15.82
N GLY A 138 22.48 20.48 -17.10
CA GLY A 138 23.50 19.80 -17.88
C GLY A 138 23.80 18.36 -17.44
N LEU A 139 22.94 17.77 -16.60
CA LEU A 139 23.12 16.43 -16.04
C LEU A 139 22.45 15.32 -16.88
N LEU A 140 21.90 15.66 -18.05
CA LEU A 140 21.36 14.73 -19.05
C LEU A 140 22.24 14.74 -20.30
N ASN A 141 22.75 13.57 -20.67
CA ASN A 141 23.55 13.39 -21.88
C ASN A 141 22.89 12.38 -22.82
N PHE A 142 22.37 12.85 -23.95
CA PHE A 142 21.72 11.98 -24.95
C PHE A 142 22.69 11.11 -25.78
N LYS A 143 24.00 11.38 -25.68
CA LYS A 143 25.05 10.63 -26.38
C LYS A 143 26.13 10.22 -25.38
N PRO A 144 25.80 9.35 -24.41
CA PRO A 144 26.81 8.86 -23.50
C PRO A 144 27.89 8.11 -24.28
N GLY A 145 29.13 8.56 -24.11
CA GLY A 145 30.31 7.94 -24.73
C GLY A 145 30.87 6.85 -23.83
N GLY A 146 31.64 5.94 -24.42
CA GLY A 146 32.35 4.85 -23.72
C GLY A 146 32.00 3.48 -24.32
N ASP A 147 32.89 2.50 -24.03
CA ASP A 147 32.76 1.12 -24.50
C ASP A 147 31.77 0.31 -23.66
N GLU A 148 31.39 0.81 -22.50
CA GLU A 148 30.42 0.16 -21.60
C GLU A 148 29.15 1.00 -21.42
N ILE A 149 28.01 0.32 -21.30
CA ILE A 149 26.72 0.96 -21.01
C ILE A 149 26.66 1.28 -19.51
N VAL A 150 26.77 2.57 -19.18
CA VAL A 150 26.71 3.11 -17.83
C VAL A 150 25.54 4.07 -17.71
N HIS A 151 24.49 3.69 -16.98
CA HIS A 151 23.26 4.49 -16.90
C HIS A 151 23.46 5.89 -16.31
N SER A 152 24.44 6.06 -15.39
CA SER A 152 24.80 7.37 -14.83
C SER A 152 25.49 8.31 -15.82
N HIS A 153 25.94 7.82 -16.98
CA HIS A 153 26.42 8.66 -18.07
C HIS A 153 25.28 9.26 -18.91
N PHE A 154 24.09 8.66 -18.87
CA PHE A 154 22.89 9.16 -19.54
C PHE A 154 22.12 10.13 -18.63
N PHE A 155 21.66 9.66 -17.45
CA PHE A 155 21.18 10.49 -16.36
C PHE A 155 22.19 10.45 -15.23
N SER A 156 22.83 11.59 -14.96
CA SER A 156 23.76 11.68 -13.83
C SER A 156 23.09 11.26 -12.53
N THR A 157 23.80 10.56 -11.66
CA THR A 157 23.32 10.21 -10.32
C THR A 157 22.81 11.43 -9.58
N TRP A 158 23.49 12.58 -9.71
CA TRP A 158 23.05 13.85 -9.13
C TRP A 158 21.67 14.30 -9.58
N LEU A 159 21.30 14.06 -10.85
CA LEU A 159 19.96 14.39 -11.35
C LEU A 159 18.92 13.48 -10.71
N VAL A 160 19.22 12.18 -10.61
CA VAL A 160 18.33 11.20 -9.97
C VAL A 160 18.10 11.58 -8.51
N ASP A 161 19.17 11.93 -7.79
CA ASP A 161 19.10 12.31 -6.38
C ASP A 161 18.36 13.64 -6.17
N LEU A 162 18.59 14.62 -7.04
CA LEU A 162 17.89 15.92 -7.01
C LEU A 162 16.37 15.74 -7.10
N ILE A 163 15.90 14.68 -7.78
CA ILE A 163 14.48 14.38 -7.92
C ILE A 163 14.00 13.50 -6.77
N PHE A 164 14.70 12.38 -6.48
CA PHE A 164 14.18 11.36 -5.57
C PHE A 164 14.39 11.68 -4.08
N ILE A 165 15.43 12.43 -3.69
CA ILE A 165 15.61 12.80 -2.27
C ILE A 165 14.51 13.74 -1.79
N PRO A 166 14.16 14.84 -2.49
CA PRO A 166 13.00 15.66 -2.11
C PRO A 166 11.69 14.88 -2.17
N LEU A 167 11.54 13.99 -3.16
CA LEU A 167 10.35 13.14 -3.28
C LEU A 167 10.20 12.19 -2.10
N ALA A 168 11.29 11.58 -1.63
CA ALA A 168 11.30 10.75 -0.43
C ALA A 168 10.93 11.56 0.83
N GLY A 169 11.50 12.76 0.97
CA GLY A 169 11.13 13.71 2.04
C GLY A 169 9.63 14.06 2.02
N TRP A 170 9.07 14.29 0.84
CA TRP A 170 7.65 14.52 0.63
C TRP A 170 6.81 13.35 1.12
N VAL A 171 7.14 12.12 0.73
CA VAL A 171 6.44 10.90 1.15
C VAL A 171 6.46 10.73 2.66
N VAL A 172 7.64 10.92 3.28
CA VAL A 172 7.80 10.83 4.74
C VAL A 172 6.96 11.89 5.45
N ALA A 173 6.96 13.13 4.96
CA ALA A 173 6.17 14.22 5.54
C ALA A 173 4.66 13.92 5.50
N ILE A 174 4.15 13.45 4.36
CA ILE A 174 2.72 13.11 4.22
C ILE A 174 2.33 11.98 5.15
N PHE A 175 3.13 10.90 5.22
CA PHE A 175 2.85 9.81 6.14
C PHE A 175 2.94 10.25 7.60
N ALA A 176 3.93 11.04 7.98
CA ALA A 176 4.07 11.52 9.35
C ALA A 176 2.84 12.34 9.78
N LEU A 177 2.37 13.26 8.93
CA LEU A 177 1.17 14.05 9.20
C LEU A 177 -0.10 13.20 9.22
N GLY A 178 -0.24 12.27 8.27
CA GLY A 178 -1.38 11.36 8.18
C GLY A 178 -1.44 10.41 9.37
N LEU A 179 -0.32 9.79 9.74
CA LEU A 179 -0.24 8.85 10.86
C LEU A 179 -0.45 9.52 12.21
N LYS A 180 0.06 10.74 12.41
CA LYS A 180 -0.21 11.50 13.63
C LYS A 180 -1.72 11.67 13.87
N ARG A 181 -2.46 12.05 12.82
CA ARG A 181 -3.93 12.17 12.90
C ARG A 181 -4.57 10.80 13.09
N PHE A 182 -4.20 9.82 12.28
CA PHE A 182 -4.75 8.47 12.33
C PHE A 182 -4.61 7.81 13.70
N ILE A 183 -3.43 7.88 14.33
CA ILE A 183 -3.18 7.31 15.65
C ILE A 183 -4.05 7.99 16.72
N GLY A 184 -4.19 9.31 16.67
CA GLY A 184 -5.10 10.04 17.57
C GLY A 184 -6.55 9.59 17.40
N ASP A 185 -7.02 9.58 16.17
CA ASP A 185 -8.40 9.24 15.83
C ASP A 185 -8.79 7.80 16.20
N ILE A 186 -7.92 6.82 15.90
CA ILE A 186 -8.18 5.41 16.28
C ILE A 186 -8.19 5.22 17.81
N HIS A 187 -7.38 5.99 18.54
CA HIS A 187 -7.35 5.94 19.99
C HIS A 187 -8.63 6.51 20.59
N GLU A 188 -9.07 7.67 20.14
CA GLU A 188 -10.34 8.28 20.58
C GLU A 188 -11.54 7.38 20.27
N ASN A 189 -11.56 6.80 19.07
CA ASN A 189 -12.59 5.85 18.67
C ASN A 189 -12.56 4.59 19.56
N ALA A 190 -11.38 4.07 19.89
CA ALA A 190 -11.24 2.89 20.75
C ALA A 190 -11.70 3.17 22.18
N LEU A 191 -11.40 4.34 22.73
CA LEU A 191 -11.90 4.77 24.05
C LEU A 191 -13.43 4.89 24.06
N SER A 192 -13.99 5.63 23.11
CA SER A 192 -15.45 5.85 23.03
C SER A 192 -16.23 4.57 22.78
N SER A 193 -15.65 3.61 22.06
CA SER A 193 -16.25 2.30 21.79
C SER A 193 -15.94 1.25 22.86
N GLY A 194 -15.15 1.59 23.89
CA GLY A 194 -14.75 0.68 24.98
C GLY A 194 -13.90 -0.49 24.51
N LYS A 195 -13.04 -0.28 23.50
CA LYS A 195 -12.05 -1.27 23.01
C LYS A 195 -10.72 -1.20 23.77
N THR A 196 -10.49 -0.13 24.50
CA THR A 196 -9.33 0.05 25.38
C THR A 196 -9.75 0.81 26.63
N LYS A 197 -9.02 0.59 27.71
CA LYS A 197 -9.13 1.36 28.98
C LYS A 197 -7.97 2.35 29.14
N LYS A 198 -7.00 2.36 28.22
CA LYS A 198 -5.83 3.23 28.28
C LYS A 198 -6.23 4.64 27.87
N GLU A 199 -6.26 5.59 28.80
CA GLU A 199 -6.66 6.98 28.52
C GLU A 199 -5.69 7.72 27.60
N LYS A 200 -4.39 7.37 27.65
CA LYS A 200 -3.33 7.98 26.85
C LYS A 200 -2.48 6.91 26.17
N ILE A 201 -1.96 7.25 25.02
CA ILE A 201 -0.99 6.39 24.31
C ILE A 201 0.37 6.54 24.98
N ASP A 202 0.90 5.42 25.48
CA ASP A 202 2.29 5.33 25.90
C ASP A 202 3.17 5.01 24.67
N PRO A 203 4.09 5.92 24.26
CA PRO A 203 4.94 5.68 23.09
C PRO A 203 5.83 4.43 23.23
N ALA A 204 6.34 4.15 24.43
CA ALA A 204 7.20 2.99 24.66
C ALA A 204 6.41 1.69 24.50
N GLY A 205 5.22 1.59 25.10
CA GLY A 205 4.34 0.45 24.96
C GLY A 205 3.86 0.27 23.52
N PHE A 206 3.63 1.36 22.78
CA PHE A 206 3.26 1.29 21.36
C PHE A 206 4.40 0.73 20.51
N VAL A 207 5.65 1.14 20.74
CA VAL A 207 6.83 0.59 20.04
C VAL A 207 7.02 -0.88 20.39
N GLN A 208 6.83 -1.29 21.64
CA GLN A 208 6.90 -2.70 22.03
C GLN A 208 5.84 -3.54 21.29
N ALA A 209 4.60 -3.03 21.15
CA ALA A 209 3.56 -3.69 20.39
C ALA A 209 3.93 -3.79 18.91
N LEU A 210 4.56 -2.74 18.32
CA LEU A 210 5.07 -2.78 16.95
C LEU A 210 6.10 -3.90 16.77
N VAL A 211 7.10 -3.97 17.64
CA VAL A 211 8.14 -5.01 17.55
C VAL A 211 7.51 -6.41 17.65
N LYS A 212 6.52 -6.59 18.51
CA LYS A 212 5.82 -7.87 18.69
C LYS A 212 5.04 -8.29 17.44
N ILE A 213 4.42 -7.34 16.73
CA ILE A 213 3.59 -7.65 15.54
C ILE A 213 4.39 -7.80 14.24
N ILE A 214 5.64 -7.31 14.16
CA ILE A 214 6.48 -7.42 12.96
C ILE A 214 6.58 -8.86 12.43
N PRO A 215 6.86 -9.90 13.23
CA PRO A 215 6.93 -11.28 12.73
C PRO A 215 5.61 -11.74 12.10
N THR A 216 4.48 -11.40 12.70
CA THR A 216 3.14 -11.72 12.17
C THR A 216 2.89 -11.02 10.83
N ILE A 217 3.32 -9.76 10.69
CA ILE A 217 3.21 -9.00 9.43
C ILE A 217 4.09 -9.64 8.35
N LEU A 218 5.34 -9.98 8.66
CA LEU A 218 6.27 -10.56 7.69
C LEU A 218 5.83 -11.96 7.25
N LYS A 219 5.40 -12.81 8.16
CA LYS A 219 4.95 -14.18 7.85
C LYS A 219 3.55 -14.24 7.26
N HIS A 220 2.73 -13.19 7.45
CA HIS A 220 1.29 -13.19 7.12
C HIS A 220 0.53 -14.35 7.77
N ASP A 221 0.92 -14.76 8.98
CA ASP A 221 0.36 -15.92 9.68
C ASP A 221 -1.18 -15.89 9.72
N LYS A 222 -1.76 -14.73 10.02
CA LYS A 222 -3.22 -14.55 10.05
C LYS A 222 -3.91 -14.78 8.69
N PHE A 223 -3.18 -14.72 7.57
CA PHE A 223 -3.74 -14.97 6.24
C PHE A 223 -3.98 -16.48 6.01
N THR A 224 -3.22 -17.33 6.70
CA THR A 224 -3.36 -18.78 6.59
C THR A 224 -4.58 -19.31 7.33
N GLU A 225 -5.15 -18.54 8.24
CA GLU A 225 -6.39 -18.86 8.97
C GLU A 225 -7.64 -18.74 8.09
N CYS A 226 -7.57 -17.94 7.01
CA CYS A 226 -8.66 -17.74 6.05
C CYS A 226 -8.76 -18.92 5.08
N THR A 227 -9.98 -19.32 4.70
CA THR A 227 -10.20 -20.48 3.81
C THR A 227 -10.34 -20.06 2.35
N GLU A 228 -11.19 -19.08 2.06
CA GLU A 228 -11.38 -18.54 0.72
C GLU A 228 -10.16 -17.72 0.27
N ASN A 229 -9.85 -17.80 -1.00
CA ASN A 229 -8.75 -17.03 -1.61
C ASN A 229 -7.38 -17.19 -0.93
N ARG A 230 -7.12 -18.29 -0.24
CA ARG A 230 -5.82 -18.61 0.38
C ARG A 230 -4.66 -18.57 -0.63
N GLU A 231 -4.93 -18.94 -1.87
CA GLU A 231 -3.96 -18.92 -2.98
C GLU A 231 -3.36 -17.54 -3.24
N ARG A 232 -4.11 -16.46 -2.94
CA ARG A 232 -3.62 -15.08 -3.08
C ARG A 232 -2.45 -14.75 -2.15
N SER A 233 -2.24 -15.55 -1.10
CA SER A 233 -1.12 -15.37 -0.18
C SER A 233 0.21 -15.49 -0.91
N THR A 234 0.38 -16.48 -1.78
CA THR A 234 1.64 -16.73 -2.48
C THR A 234 2.05 -15.54 -3.36
N SER A 235 1.16 -15.08 -4.25
CA SER A 235 1.44 -13.95 -5.12
C SER A 235 1.69 -12.65 -4.33
N HIS A 236 0.94 -12.43 -3.24
CA HIS A 236 1.12 -11.28 -2.36
C HIS A 236 2.48 -11.32 -1.63
N MET A 237 2.87 -12.48 -1.12
CA MET A 237 4.16 -12.65 -0.44
C MET A 237 5.34 -12.46 -1.41
N MET A 238 5.23 -12.97 -2.64
CA MET A 238 6.24 -12.73 -3.68
C MET A 238 6.45 -11.23 -3.91
N VAL A 239 5.37 -10.47 -4.07
CA VAL A 239 5.45 -9.01 -4.26
C VAL A 239 6.02 -8.33 -3.02
N LEU A 240 5.56 -8.69 -1.81
CA LEU A 240 6.06 -8.11 -0.56
C LEU A 240 7.56 -8.31 -0.37
N TYR A 241 8.03 -9.55 -0.50
CA TYR A 241 9.46 -9.83 -0.32
C TYR A 241 10.31 -9.27 -1.46
N SER A 242 9.76 -9.14 -2.66
CA SER A 242 10.44 -8.44 -3.75
C SER A 242 10.67 -6.97 -3.42
N PHE A 243 9.66 -6.27 -2.90
CA PHE A 243 9.84 -4.88 -2.46
C PHE A 243 10.85 -4.75 -1.31
N ILE A 244 10.82 -5.66 -0.33
CA ILE A 244 11.81 -5.68 0.76
C ILE A 244 13.22 -5.91 0.20
N GLY A 245 13.38 -6.91 -0.68
CA GLY A 245 14.67 -7.22 -1.32
C GLY A 245 15.21 -6.04 -2.14
N LEU A 246 14.37 -5.43 -2.99
CA LEU A 246 14.76 -4.26 -3.79
C LEU A 246 15.08 -3.05 -2.92
N PHE A 247 14.35 -2.84 -1.83
CA PHE A 247 14.65 -1.79 -0.87
C PHE A 247 16.02 -1.99 -0.20
N ILE A 248 16.34 -3.22 0.21
CA ILE A 248 17.66 -3.57 0.77
C ILE A 248 18.75 -3.30 -0.27
N VAL A 249 18.58 -3.77 -1.51
CA VAL A 249 19.53 -3.54 -2.61
C VAL A 249 19.78 -2.06 -2.85
N THR A 250 18.72 -1.26 -2.91
CA THR A 250 18.83 0.19 -3.13
C THR A 250 19.62 0.85 -2.01
N ASN A 251 19.36 0.51 -0.74
CA ASN A 251 20.09 1.07 0.40
C ASN A 251 21.56 0.61 0.41
N ILE A 252 21.86 -0.65 0.08
CA ILE A 252 23.24 -1.12 0.00
C ILE A 252 23.99 -0.35 -1.10
N PHE A 253 23.43 -0.22 -2.31
CA PHE A 253 24.08 0.51 -3.38
C PHE A 253 24.19 2.01 -3.10
N PHE A 254 23.25 2.59 -2.38
CA PHE A 254 23.35 3.96 -1.89
C PHE A 254 24.58 4.12 -0.95
N VAL A 255 24.74 3.24 0.03
CA VAL A 255 25.91 3.26 0.92
C VAL A 255 27.19 2.99 0.13
N VAL A 256 27.22 2.03 -0.78
CA VAL A 256 28.39 1.70 -1.61
C VAL A 256 28.84 2.90 -2.45
N LEU A 257 27.86 3.64 -3.00
CA LEU A 257 28.14 4.83 -3.81
C LEU A 257 28.65 6.01 -2.95
N TYR A 258 27.94 6.36 -1.87
CA TYR A 258 28.20 7.59 -1.13
C TYR A 258 29.25 7.47 -0.01
N VAL A 259 29.39 6.27 0.56
CA VAL A 259 30.39 6.04 1.64
C VAL A 259 31.69 5.50 1.07
N PHE A 260 31.60 4.57 0.10
CA PHE A 260 32.78 3.92 -0.46
C PHE A 260 33.22 4.48 -1.81
N GLY A 261 32.45 5.36 -2.46
CA GLY A 261 32.75 5.95 -3.75
C GLY A 261 32.84 4.98 -4.92
N ILE A 262 32.22 3.78 -4.78
CA ILE A 262 32.26 2.75 -5.81
C ILE A 262 31.06 2.93 -6.75
N HIS A 263 31.35 3.22 -8.01
CA HIS A 263 30.36 3.44 -9.06
C HIS A 263 30.07 2.16 -9.85
N GLY A 264 28.83 2.05 -10.37
CA GLY A 264 28.49 0.98 -11.32
C GLY A 264 29.11 1.19 -12.71
N PRO A 265 29.03 0.20 -13.60
CA PRO A 265 28.21 -1.01 -13.48
C PRO A 265 28.82 -2.10 -12.58
N TYR A 266 28.01 -2.71 -11.75
CA TYR A 266 28.47 -3.78 -10.86
C TYR A 266 28.51 -5.13 -11.61
N SER A 267 29.51 -5.97 -11.28
CA SER A 267 29.64 -7.33 -11.82
C SER A 267 28.41 -8.19 -11.52
N GLN A 268 28.04 -9.07 -12.44
CA GLN A 268 26.99 -10.06 -12.24
C GLN A 268 27.30 -11.10 -11.16
N LEU A 269 28.58 -11.24 -10.78
CA LEU A 269 28.99 -12.09 -9.65
C LEU A 269 28.74 -11.44 -8.28
N ASN A 270 28.36 -10.17 -8.24
CA ASN A 270 28.05 -9.46 -6.99
C ASN A 270 26.78 -10.04 -6.33
N PRO A 271 26.84 -10.52 -5.06
CA PRO A 271 25.67 -11.09 -4.38
C PRO A 271 24.47 -10.11 -4.27
N VAL A 272 24.74 -8.82 -4.19
CA VAL A 272 23.67 -7.78 -4.14
C VAL A 272 22.94 -7.72 -5.49
N LYS A 273 23.65 -7.90 -6.60
CA LYS A 273 23.02 -8.02 -7.94
C LYS A 273 22.15 -9.28 -8.05
N TRP A 274 22.56 -10.38 -7.46
CA TRP A 274 21.71 -11.57 -7.42
C TRP A 274 20.43 -11.34 -6.66
N LEU A 275 20.52 -10.70 -5.49
CA LEU A 275 19.32 -10.32 -4.74
C LEU A 275 18.39 -9.42 -5.56
N ALA A 276 18.96 -8.41 -6.28
CA ALA A 276 18.20 -7.53 -7.15
C ALA A 276 17.47 -8.30 -8.26
N ASN A 277 18.18 -9.21 -8.94
CA ASN A 277 17.63 -10.00 -10.05
C ASN A 277 16.54 -10.98 -9.57
N ILE A 278 16.79 -11.70 -8.45
CA ILE A 278 15.80 -12.61 -7.86
C ILE A 278 14.55 -11.84 -7.43
N ALA A 279 14.73 -10.72 -6.74
CA ALA A 279 13.62 -9.88 -6.30
C ALA A 279 12.86 -9.28 -7.50
N GLY A 280 13.56 -8.85 -8.56
CA GLY A 280 12.93 -8.36 -9.79
C GLY A 280 12.10 -9.42 -10.50
N VAL A 281 12.64 -10.63 -10.67
CA VAL A 281 11.91 -11.78 -11.26
C VAL A 281 10.70 -12.15 -10.41
N ALA A 282 10.87 -12.23 -9.08
CA ALA A 282 9.77 -12.54 -8.17
C ALA A 282 8.68 -11.45 -8.21
N LEU A 283 9.05 -10.17 -8.39
CA LEU A 283 8.10 -9.07 -8.55
C LEU A 283 7.26 -9.24 -9.81
N VAL A 284 7.89 -9.56 -10.95
CA VAL A 284 7.18 -9.78 -12.22
C VAL A 284 6.26 -10.99 -12.12
N ILE A 285 6.74 -12.12 -11.62
CA ILE A 285 5.92 -13.34 -11.48
C ILE A 285 4.77 -13.10 -10.52
N GLY A 286 5.03 -12.56 -9.32
CA GLY A 286 4.00 -12.31 -8.31
C GLY A 286 2.92 -11.34 -8.80
N SER A 287 3.32 -10.24 -9.45
CA SER A 287 2.36 -9.29 -10.02
C SER A 287 1.59 -9.86 -11.21
N ALA A 288 2.22 -10.66 -12.08
CA ALA A 288 1.54 -11.37 -13.16
C ALA A 288 0.49 -12.37 -12.63
N MET A 289 0.82 -13.11 -11.56
CA MET A 289 -0.15 -13.99 -10.89
C MET A 289 -1.34 -13.20 -10.35
N MET A 290 -1.09 -12.04 -9.72
CA MET A 290 -2.17 -11.17 -9.23
C MET A 290 -3.04 -10.62 -10.38
N ILE A 291 -2.45 -10.28 -11.52
CA ILE A 291 -3.17 -9.87 -12.75
C ILE A 291 -4.06 -11.01 -13.24
N LYS A 292 -3.49 -12.22 -13.36
CA LYS A 292 -4.21 -13.41 -13.78
C LYS A 292 -5.41 -13.70 -12.87
N ASP A 293 -5.19 -13.71 -11.55
CA ASP A 293 -6.27 -13.94 -10.57
C ASP A 293 -7.38 -12.91 -10.69
N ARG A 294 -7.03 -11.66 -10.98
CA ARG A 294 -8.01 -10.59 -11.11
C ARG A 294 -8.81 -10.67 -12.41
N ILE A 295 -8.22 -11.15 -13.49
CA ILE A 295 -8.92 -11.39 -14.76
C ILE A 295 -9.84 -12.60 -14.65
N SER A 296 -9.41 -13.66 -13.96
CA SER A 296 -10.16 -14.92 -13.85
C SER A 296 -11.33 -14.86 -12.87
N LYS A 297 -11.25 -14.02 -11.82
CA LYS A 297 -12.28 -13.90 -10.77
C LYS A 297 -13.19 -12.70 -11.03
N THR A 298 -14.23 -12.92 -11.83
CA THR A 298 -15.19 -11.87 -12.25
C THR A 298 -16.14 -11.41 -11.14
N ASP A 299 -16.29 -12.17 -10.06
CA ASP A 299 -17.13 -11.86 -8.89
C ASP A 299 -16.50 -10.90 -7.90
N GLN A 300 -15.21 -10.61 -8.05
CA GLN A 300 -14.49 -9.65 -7.22
C GLN A 300 -14.57 -8.24 -7.80
N VAL A 301 -14.85 -7.29 -6.94
CA VAL A 301 -14.85 -5.87 -7.33
C VAL A 301 -13.42 -5.44 -7.66
N SER A 302 -13.23 -4.97 -8.89
CA SER A 302 -11.98 -4.43 -9.40
C SER A 302 -12.18 -2.99 -9.82
N SER A 303 -11.56 -2.06 -9.10
CA SER A 303 -11.58 -0.64 -9.44
C SER A 303 -10.39 -0.26 -10.33
N TYR A 304 -10.48 0.90 -10.99
CA TYR A 304 -9.35 1.48 -11.73
C TYR A 304 -8.08 1.59 -10.87
N LYS A 305 -8.21 1.95 -9.60
CA LYS A 305 -7.09 2.07 -8.63
C LYS A 305 -6.31 0.76 -8.47
N ASP A 306 -7.02 -0.35 -8.48
CA ASP A 306 -6.40 -1.68 -8.38
C ASP A 306 -5.59 -2.00 -9.62
N TRP A 307 -6.13 -1.68 -10.80
CA TRP A 307 -5.46 -1.89 -12.08
C TRP A 307 -4.27 -0.96 -12.26
N TYR A 308 -4.41 0.31 -11.86
CA TYR A 308 -3.30 1.27 -11.87
C TYR A 308 -2.12 0.77 -11.03
N LEU A 309 -2.38 0.40 -9.77
CA LEU A 309 -1.32 -0.09 -8.89
C LEU A 309 -0.68 -1.37 -9.43
N LEU A 310 -1.50 -2.31 -9.87
CA LEU A 310 -1.02 -3.59 -10.37
C LEU A 310 -0.20 -3.44 -11.65
N GLY A 311 -0.65 -2.58 -12.58
CA GLY A 311 0.08 -2.20 -13.77
C GLY A 311 1.38 -1.47 -13.48
N LEU A 312 1.37 -0.58 -12.47
CA LEU A 312 2.57 0.13 -12.02
C LEU A 312 3.62 -0.84 -11.45
N VAL A 313 3.22 -1.76 -10.58
CA VAL A 313 4.12 -2.75 -9.95
C VAL A 313 4.67 -3.73 -10.99
N PHE A 314 3.83 -4.23 -11.88
CA PHE A 314 4.25 -5.10 -12.98
C PHE A 314 5.20 -4.38 -13.93
N GLY A 315 4.84 -3.17 -14.37
CA GLY A 315 5.67 -2.33 -15.24
C GLY A 315 7.02 -1.99 -14.61
N LEU A 316 7.05 -1.74 -13.29
CA LEU A 316 8.29 -1.51 -12.55
C LEU A 316 9.25 -2.70 -12.64
N GLY A 317 8.74 -3.91 -12.40
CA GLY A 317 9.53 -5.14 -12.50
C GLY A 317 10.01 -5.41 -13.92
N VAL A 318 9.12 -5.32 -14.90
CA VAL A 318 9.45 -5.55 -16.32
C VAL A 318 10.48 -4.54 -16.83
N THR A 319 10.27 -3.24 -16.59
CA THR A 319 11.21 -2.21 -17.07
C THR A 319 12.57 -2.32 -16.41
N GLY A 320 12.63 -2.64 -15.10
CA GLY A 320 13.90 -2.84 -14.39
C GLY A 320 14.69 -4.03 -14.92
N LEU A 321 14.04 -5.19 -15.10
CA LEU A 321 14.70 -6.37 -15.69
C LEU A 321 15.11 -6.14 -17.14
N THR A 322 14.25 -5.50 -17.94
CA THR A 322 14.57 -5.21 -19.35
C THR A 322 15.75 -4.25 -19.45
N THR A 323 15.87 -3.27 -18.57
CA THR A 323 17.05 -2.38 -18.48
C THR A 323 18.33 -3.17 -18.30
N GLU A 324 18.32 -4.14 -17.38
CA GLU A 324 19.50 -4.98 -17.14
C GLU A 324 19.77 -5.95 -18.30
N MET A 325 18.74 -6.60 -18.85
CA MET A 325 18.90 -7.52 -19.97
C MET A 325 19.45 -6.83 -21.22
N THR A 326 18.95 -5.64 -21.54
CA THR A 326 19.41 -4.86 -22.70
C THR A 326 20.82 -4.32 -22.50
N ARG A 327 21.22 -4.01 -21.26
CA ARG A 327 22.60 -3.68 -20.91
C ARG A 327 23.53 -4.86 -21.14
N LEU A 328 23.16 -6.06 -20.70
CA LEU A 328 23.95 -7.29 -20.88
C LEU A 328 24.04 -7.72 -22.34
N ALA A 329 23.02 -7.39 -23.14
CA ALA A 329 23.02 -7.64 -24.58
C ALA A 329 23.73 -6.54 -25.40
N ASP A 330 24.39 -5.60 -24.73
CA ASP A 330 25.09 -4.44 -25.32
C ASP A 330 24.20 -3.58 -26.25
N ALA A 331 22.89 -3.55 -25.98
CA ALA A 331 21.90 -2.78 -26.72
C ALA A 331 21.69 -1.38 -26.10
N ALA A 332 22.67 -0.49 -26.29
CA ALA A 332 22.75 0.80 -25.60
C ALA A 332 21.47 1.65 -25.69
N PHE A 333 20.91 1.83 -26.92
CA PHE A 333 19.71 2.63 -27.10
C PHE A 333 18.52 2.07 -26.30
N LEU A 334 18.30 0.76 -26.33
CA LEU A 334 17.23 0.11 -25.59
C LEU A 334 17.46 0.19 -24.08
N SER A 335 18.72 -0.01 -23.64
CA SER A 335 19.05 0.04 -22.22
C SER A 335 18.79 1.42 -21.61
N TYR A 336 19.21 2.49 -22.26
CA TYR A 336 18.93 3.86 -21.79
C TYR A 336 17.45 4.21 -21.88
N THR A 337 16.74 3.74 -22.91
CA THR A 337 15.30 3.96 -23.05
C THR A 337 14.52 3.28 -21.91
N PHE A 338 14.78 1.99 -21.66
CA PHE A 338 14.11 1.26 -20.59
C PHE A 338 14.51 1.78 -19.20
N TYR A 339 15.75 2.22 -19.01
CA TYR A 339 16.17 2.88 -17.79
C TYR A 339 15.36 4.16 -17.53
N PHE A 340 15.17 5.00 -18.54
CA PHE A 340 14.34 6.20 -18.42
C PHE A 340 12.88 5.87 -18.09
N ILE A 341 12.30 4.93 -18.80
CA ILE A 341 10.93 4.47 -18.51
C ILE A 341 10.84 3.94 -17.09
N HIS A 342 11.82 3.16 -16.64
CA HIS A 342 11.89 2.64 -15.27
C HIS A 342 11.91 3.75 -14.23
N LEU A 343 12.69 4.80 -14.43
CA LEU A 343 12.72 5.97 -13.54
C LEU A 343 11.36 6.66 -13.44
N ILE A 344 10.60 6.74 -14.55
CA ILE A 344 9.24 7.29 -14.55
C ILE A 344 8.29 6.40 -13.73
N PHE A 345 8.40 5.06 -13.82
CA PHE A 345 7.63 4.14 -12.99
C PHE A 345 7.99 4.27 -11.51
N VAL A 346 9.29 4.37 -11.19
CA VAL A 346 9.76 4.57 -9.80
C VAL A 346 9.24 5.91 -9.26
N PHE A 347 9.29 6.98 -10.06
CA PHE A 347 8.73 8.28 -9.66
C PHE A 347 7.23 8.17 -9.31
N ASN A 348 6.45 7.53 -10.15
CA ASN A 348 5.01 7.34 -9.91
C ASN A 348 4.76 6.51 -8.63
N LEU A 349 5.56 5.45 -8.42
CA LEU A 349 5.46 4.65 -7.22
C LEU A 349 5.65 5.50 -5.96
N PHE A 350 6.72 6.30 -5.91
CA PHE A 350 7.04 7.13 -4.74
C PHE A 350 6.10 8.33 -4.60
N ALA A 351 5.89 9.11 -5.67
CA ALA A 351 5.08 10.33 -5.62
C ALA A 351 3.66 10.07 -5.11
N PHE A 352 3.09 8.93 -5.52
CA PHE A 352 1.70 8.59 -5.19
C PHE A 352 1.55 7.50 -4.14
N LEU A 353 2.64 7.05 -3.52
CA LEU A 353 2.61 6.02 -2.48
C LEU A 353 1.63 6.36 -1.35
N PRO A 354 1.63 7.57 -0.76
CA PRO A 354 0.72 7.91 0.33
C PRO A 354 -0.76 8.02 -0.10
N PHE A 355 -1.02 8.23 -1.39
CA PHE A 355 -2.35 8.44 -1.95
C PHE A 355 -2.93 7.19 -2.61
N SER A 356 -2.10 6.20 -2.86
CA SER A 356 -2.44 4.95 -3.53
C SER A 356 -2.86 3.86 -2.56
N LYS A 357 -3.32 2.74 -3.11
CA LYS A 357 -3.63 1.55 -2.31
C LYS A 357 -2.39 0.99 -1.59
N LEU A 358 -1.16 1.32 -2.01
CA LEU A 358 0.07 0.93 -1.27
C LEU A 358 0.15 1.55 0.13
N ALA A 359 -0.48 2.69 0.37
CA ALA A 359 -0.55 3.30 1.69
C ALA A 359 -1.15 2.35 2.75
N HIS A 360 -1.93 1.32 2.30
CA HIS A 360 -2.46 0.31 3.21
C HIS A 360 -1.38 -0.40 4.03
N LEU A 361 -0.19 -0.57 3.47
CA LEU A 361 0.94 -1.18 4.18
C LEU A 361 1.24 -0.42 5.48
N VAL A 362 1.29 0.90 5.40
CA VAL A 362 1.64 1.78 6.52
C VAL A 362 0.47 1.87 7.52
N TYR A 363 -0.73 2.22 7.04
CA TYR A 363 -1.90 2.37 7.92
C TYR A 363 -2.30 1.05 8.59
N ARG A 364 -2.22 -0.06 7.86
CA ARG A 364 -2.51 -1.38 8.41
C ARG A 364 -1.49 -1.81 9.46
N THR A 365 -0.20 -1.57 9.24
CA THR A 365 0.84 -1.84 10.23
C THR A 365 0.54 -1.11 11.53
N VAL A 366 0.22 0.18 11.45
CA VAL A 366 -0.15 0.99 12.62
C VAL A 366 -1.44 0.49 13.29
N ALA A 367 -2.45 0.11 12.51
CA ALA A 367 -3.70 -0.42 13.06
C ALA A 367 -3.53 -1.78 13.76
N LEU A 368 -2.73 -2.69 13.19
CA LEU A 368 -2.38 -3.97 13.82
C LEU A 368 -1.55 -3.77 15.09
N THR A 369 -0.61 -2.81 15.06
CA THR A 369 0.15 -2.40 16.25
C THR A 369 -0.77 -1.86 17.33
N TYR A 370 -1.74 -1.04 16.94
CA TYR A 370 -2.71 -0.47 17.87
C TYR A 370 -3.62 -1.53 18.48
N ASP A 371 -4.07 -2.51 17.70
CA ASP A 371 -4.89 -3.62 18.18
C ASP A 371 -4.15 -4.44 19.24
N GLU A 372 -2.88 -4.78 19.00
CA GLU A 372 -2.00 -5.41 20.00
C GLU A 372 -1.79 -4.53 21.24
N TYR A 373 -1.52 -3.22 21.03
CA TYR A 373 -1.32 -2.25 22.11
C TYR A 373 -2.56 -2.06 22.97
N SER A 374 -3.76 -2.09 22.37
CA SER A 374 -5.05 -1.86 23.05
C SER A 374 -5.40 -2.96 24.05
N GLU A 375 -4.80 -4.14 23.90
CA GLU A 375 -5.04 -5.33 24.73
C GLU A 375 -6.52 -5.76 24.78
N ARG A 376 -7.22 -5.51 23.68
CA ARG A 376 -8.66 -5.67 23.53
C ARG A 376 -9.18 -7.07 23.91
N ASP A 377 -8.41 -8.12 23.59
CA ASP A 377 -8.79 -9.52 23.84
C ASP A 377 -8.18 -10.11 25.11
N LYS A 378 -7.39 -9.34 25.87
CA LYS A 378 -6.90 -9.82 27.16
C LYS A 378 -8.09 -9.98 28.11
N LYS A 379 -8.37 -11.23 28.50
CA LYS A 379 -9.33 -11.53 29.57
C LYS A 379 -8.84 -10.86 30.84
N GLU A 380 -9.74 -10.15 31.53
CA GLU A 380 -9.46 -9.70 32.87
C GLU A 380 -9.13 -10.95 33.73
N PRO A 381 -8.09 -10.91 34.59
CA PRO A 381 -7.91 -11.98 35.53
C PRO A 381 -9.22 -12.11 36.33
N ALA A 382 -9.74 -13.33 36.40
CA ALA A 382 -10.93 -13.61 37.18
C ALA A 382 -10.67 -13.12 38.61
N VAL A 383 -11.47 -12.14 39.07
CA VAL A 383 -11.44 -11.62 40.45
C VAL A 383 -11.93 -12.69 41.40
#